data_e985085ba4d8deee9cd017309be64208
#
_entry.id   e985085ba4d8deee9cd017309be64208
#
_cell.length_a   1.000
_cell.length_b   1.000
_cell.length_c   1.000
_cell.angle_alpha   90.00
_cell.angle_beta   90.00
_cell.angle_gamma   90.00
#
_symmetry.space_group_name_H-M   'P 1'
#
loop_
_entity.id
_entity.type
_entity.pdbx_description
1 polymer ?
#
loop_
_entity_poly.entity_id
_entity_poly.type
_entity_poly.pdbx_seq_one_letter_code
_entity_poly.pdbx_strand_id
1 'polypeptide(L)'
;GLNVLHSEPHLALFADEEGLALYRRIAEESKDYLNDGGKIYLEIGYKQGQSVPALFKENFPEKRVRTLKDQFGQDRMVVIDAGEN
;
A
#
# COMPACT_ATOMS: atom_id res chain seq x y z
N GLY A 1 -2.59 6.12 -14.17
CA GLY A 1 -3.00 5.86 -12.86
C GLY A 1 -2.23 4.77 -12.20
N LEU A 2 -2.54 4.57 -10.96
CA LEU A 2 -1.83 3.60 -10.16
C LEU A 2 -2.46 2.22 -10.19
N ASN A 3 -3.49 2.08 -10.94
CA ASN A 3 -4.19 0.81 -10.99
C ASN A 3 -3.38 -0.28 -11.69
N VAL A 4 -2.24 0.08 -12.23
CA VAL A 4 -1.41 -0.89 -12.92
C VAL A 4 -0.91 -1.99 -12.02
N LEU A 5 -0.97 -1.78 -10.72
CA LEU A 5 -0.39 -2.73 -9.79
C LEU A 5 -1.35 -3.75 -9.28
N HIS A 6 -2.60 -3.62 -9.65
CA HIS A 6 -3.57 -4.57 -9.16
C HIS A 6 -3.37 -5.91 -9.86
N SER A 7 -3.66 -6.95 -9.15
CA SER A 7 -3.79 -8.29 -9.66
C SER A 7 -2.55 -8.90 -10.29
N GLU A 8 -1.38 -8.43 -9.90
CA GLU A 8 -0.16 -9.11 -10.32
C GLU A 8 0.08 -10.27 -9.38
N PRO A 9 -0.14 -11.51 -9.83
CA PRO A 9 -0.05 -12.63 -8.90
C PRO A 9 1.31 -12.82 -8.27
N HIS A 10 2.36 -12.53 -9.03
CA HIS A 10 3.69 -12.77 -8.50
C HIS A 10 4.08 -11.78 -7.41
N LEU A 11 3.34 -10.69 -7.28
CA LEU A 11 3.61 -9.78 -6.15
C LEU A 11 3.35 -10.46 -4.82
N ALA A 12 2.36 -11.34 -4.78
CA ALA A 12 2.09 -12.06 -3.56
C ALA A 12 3.19 -13.05 -3.23
N LEU A 13 3.91 -13.50 -4.24
CA LEU A 13 5.01 -14.41 -4.03
C LEU A 13 6.23 -13.71 -3.43
N PHE A 14 6.32 -12.41 -3.60
CA PHE A 14 7.43 -11.63 -3.08
C PHE A 14 7.01 -10.90 -1.82
N ALA A 15 6.54 -11.66 -0.84
CA ALA A 15 6.14 -11.07 0.43
C ALA A 15 7.36 -10.65 1.25
N ASP A 16 8.54 -11.04 0.79
CA ASP A 16 9.77 -10.73 1.48
C ASP A 16 10.36 -9.42 0.96
N GLU A 17 11.65 -9.33 0.96
CA GLU A 17 12.34 -8.09 0.65
C GLU A 17 12.13 -7.60 -0.76
N GLU A 18 12.02 -8.52 -1.72
CA GLU A 18 11.84 -8.09 -3.10
C GLU A 18 10.49 -7.44 -3.32
N GLY A 19 9.46 -8.03 -2.75
CA GLY A 19 8.15 -7.41 -2.85
C GLY A 19 8.10 -6.10 -2.12
N LEU A 20 8.77 -6.03 -1.00
CA LEU A 20 8.79 -4.80 -0.22
C LEU A 20 9.54 -3.70 -0.97
N ALA A 21 10.57 -4.04 -1.71
CA ALA A 21 11.30 -3.06 -2.48
C ALA A 21 10.41 -2.42 -3.54
N LEU A 22 9.53 -3.20 -4.15
CA LEU A 22 8.60 -2.65 -5.11
C LEU A 22 7.65 -1.66 -4.46
N TYR A 23 7.09 -2.03 -3.31
CA TYR A 23 6.20 -1.12 -2.60
C TYR A 23 6.92 0.14 -2.14
N ARG A 24 8.17 0.00 -1.76
CA ARG A 24 8.96 1.16 -1.39
C ARG A 24 9.10 2.14 -2.55
N ARG A 25 9.35 1.62 -3.75
CA ARG A 25 9.42 2.46 -4.93
C ARG A 25 8.10 3.14 -5.21
N ILE A 26 7.01 2.40 -5.07
CA ILE A 26 5.69 2.97 -5.28
C ILE A 26 5.44 4.11 -4.30
N ALA A 27 5.78 3.90 -3.05
CA ALA A 27 5.56 4.93 -2.04
C ALA A 27 6.36 6.19 -2.37
N GLU A 28 7.61 6.00 -2.74
CA GLU A 28 8.47 7.14 -3.02
C GLU A 28 8.03 7.90 -4.26
N GLU A 29 7.67 7.17 -5.30
CA GLU A 29 7.29 7.81 -6.55
C GLU A 29 5.90 8.44 -6.46
N SER A 30 5.02 7.87 -5.68
CA SER A 30 3.67 8.40 -5.56
C SER A 30 3.65 9.78 -4.91
N LYS A 31 4.66 10.10 -4.15
CA LYS A 31 4.70 11.42 -3.50
C LYS A 31 4.66 12.55 -4.51
N ASP A 32 5.16 12.32 -5.72
CA ASP A 32 5.19 13.35 -6.74
C ASP A 32 3.87 13.48 -7.48
N TYR A 33 2.99 12.50 -7.34
CA TYR A 33 1.75 12.48 -8.12
C TYR A 33 0.51 12.63 -7.27
N LEU A 34 0.61 12.37 -5.99
CA LEU A 34 -0.54 12.33 -5.13
C LEU A 34 -0.78 13.68 -4.51
N ASN A 35 -1.90 14.30 -4.84
CA ASN A 35 -2.24 15.59 -4.23
C ASN A 35 -2.86 15.36 -2.86
N ASP A 36 -3.30 16.44 -2.23
CA ASP A 36 -3.79 16.38 -0.86
C ASP A 36 -4.98 15.46 -0.68
N GLY A 37 -5.86 15.43 -1.66
CA GLY A 37 -7.05 14.59 -1.56
C GLY A 37 -6.88 13.25 -2.23
N GLY A 38 -5.69 12.92 -2.69
CA GLY A 38 -5.47 11.69 -3.42
C GLY A 38 -5.50 10.47 -2.55
N LYS A 39 -5.73 9.32 -3.19
CA LYS A 39 -5.83 8.05 -2.50
C LYS A 39 -5.03 7.00 -3.23
N ILE A 40 -4.53 6.03 -2.48
CA ILE A 40 -3.83 4.88 -3.04
C ILE A 40 -4.46 3.64 -2.47
N TYR A 41 -4.76 2.69 -3.34
CA TYR A 41 -5.27 1.38 -2.94
C TYR A 41 -4.30 0.33 -3.43
N LEU A 42 -3.81 -0.51 -2.53
CA LEU A 42 -2.84 -1.54 -2.88
C LEU A 42 -3.31 -2.88 -2.36
N GLU A 43 -3.19 -3.89 -3.19
CA GLU A 43 -3.36 -5.26 -2.73
C GLU A 43 -2.04 -5.75 -2.19
N ILE A 44 -2.08 -6.51 -1.09
CA ILE A 44 -0.88 -7.02 -0.45
C ILE A 44 -1.05 -8.48 -0.14
N GLY A 45 0.08 -9.15 0.12
CA GLY A 45 0.03 -10.48 0.70
C GLY A 45 -0.26 -10.38 2.18
N TYR A 46 -0.82 -11.45 2.73
CA TYR A 46 -1.25 -11.37 4.13
C TYR A 46 -0.08 -11.14 5.08
N LYS A 47 1.12 -11.50 4.66
CA LYS A 47 2.29 -11.29 5.51
C LYS A 47 2.82 -9.87 5.44
N GLN A 48 2.28 -9.05 4.57
CA GLN A 48 2.73 -7.68 4.38
C GLN A 48 1.86 -6.67 5.11
N GLY A 49 0.99 -7.14 5.99
CA GLY A 49 0.02 -6.27 6.66
C GLY A 49 0.63 -5.27 7.61
N GLN A 50 1.88 -5.43 7.99
CA GLN A 50 2.55 -4.46 8.84
C GLN A 50 3.66 -3.72 8.12
N SER A 51 4.40 -4.41 7.27
CA SER A 51 5.55 -3.79 6.61
C SER A 51 5.14 -2.78 5.54
N VAL A 52 4.12 -3.10 4.74
CA VAL A 52 3.72 -2.17 3.69
C VAL A 52 3.05 -0.92 4.26
N PRO A 53 2.12 -1.04 5.22
CA PRO A 53 1.57 0.20 5.81
C PRO A 53 2.65 1.08 6.43
N ALA A 54 3.66 0.48 7.06
CA ALA A 54 4.72 1.27 7.68
C ALA A 54 5.48 2.08 6.64
N LEU A 55 5.73 1.49 5.47
CA LEU A 55 6.39 2.20 4.38
C LEU A 55 5.60 3.42 3.97
N PHE A 56 4.30 3.28 3.86
CA PHE A 56 3.48 4.38 3.39
C PHE A 56 3.27 5.43 4.46
N LYS A 57 3.23 5.04 5.73
CA LYS A 57 3.19 6.03 6.80
C LYS A 57 4.46 6.86 6.81
N GLU A 58 5.58 6.25 6.54
CA GLU A 58 6.85 6.94 6.51
C GLU A 58 6.89 7.97 5.40
N ASN A 59 6.34 7.62 4.24
CA ASN A 59 6.37 8.50 3.08
C ASN A 59 5.23 9.52 3.05
N PHE A 60 4.14 9.24 3.74
CA PHE A 60 2.96 10.11 3.78
C PHE A 60 2.53 10.32 5.22
N PRO A 61 3.35 11.00 6.03
CA PRO A 61 3.04 11.09 7.46
C PRO A 61 1.76 11.85 7.76
N GLU A 62 1.30 12.69 6.86
CA GLU A 62 0.07 13.44 7.10
C GLU A 62 -1.16 12.73 6.59
N LYS A 63 -1.01 11.56 5.97
CA LYS A 63 -2.16 10.83 5.44
C LYS A 63 -2.51 9.67 6.34
N ARG A 64 -3.74 9.21 6.19
CA ARG A 64 -4.19 8.04 6.93
C ARG A 64 -3.85 6.78 6.15
N VAL A 65 -3.29 5.81 6.84
CA VAL A 65 -2.93 4.53 6.26
C VAL A 65 -3.68 3.45 7.01
N ARG A 66 -4.46 2.65 6.28
CA ARG A 66 -5.27 1.60 6.88
C ARG A 66 -5.02 0.29 6.17
N THR A 67 -5.12 -0.79 6.91
CA THR A 67 -5.06 -2.13 6.37
C THR A 67 -6.45 -2.74 6.45
N LEU A 68 -6.94 -3.26 5.35
CA LEU A 68 -8.24 -3.88 5.29
C LEU A 68 -8.09 -5.38 5.14
N LYS A 69 -8.98 -6.10 5.79
CA LYS A 69 -8.94 -7.55 5.77
C LYS A 69 -9.96 -8.10 4.79
N ASP A 70 -9.69 -9.31 4.31
CA ASP A 70 -10.64 -9.99 3.46
C ASP A 70 -11.67 -10.74 4.31
N GLN A 71 -12.53 -11.51 3.65
CA GLN A 71 -13.59 -12.22 4.34
C GLN A 71 -13.07 -13.30 5.27
N PHE A 72 -11.82 -13.68 5.11
CA PHE A 72 -11.20 -14.70 5.97
C PHE A 72 -10.39 -14.09 7.10
N GLY A 73 -10.46 -12.78 7.26
CA GLY A 73 -9.75 -12.11 8.34
C GLY A 73 -8.28 -11.88 8.09
N GLN A 74 -7.84 -12.01 6.86
CA GLN A 74 -6.43 -11.81 6.54
C GLN A 74 -6.21 -10.47 5.88
N ASP A 75 -5.09 -9.84 6.22
CA ASP A 75 -4.74 -8.56 5.63
C ASP A 75 -4.65 -8.70 4.13
N ARG A 76 -5.33 -7.82 3.39
CA ARG A 76 -5.41 -7.96 1.95
C ARG A 76 -5.20 -6.68 1.20
N MET A 77 -5.49 -5.54 1.79
CA MET A 77 -5.41 -4.28 1.09
C MET A 77 -4.91 -3.19 2.01
N VAL A 78 -4.11 -2.29 1.47
CA VAL A 78 -3.70 -1.10 2.18
C VAL A 78 -4.28 0.10 1.47
N VAL A 79 -4.87 1.00 2.24
CA VAL A 79 -5.50 2.21 1.72
C VAL A 79 -4.81 3.41 2.34
N ILE A 80 -4.35 4.30 1.49
CA ILE A 80 -3.75 5.57 1.91
C ILE A 80 -4.67 6.66 1.43
N ASP A 81 -5.15 7.49 2.33
CA ASP A 81 -6.04 8.58 1.94
C ASP A 81 -5.81 9.80 2.81
N ALA A 82 -6.60 10.83 2.55
CA ALA A 82 -6.41 12.10 3.24
C ALA A 82 -6.81 12.07 4.69
N GLY A 83 -7.46 10.99 5.09
CA GLY A 83 -7.93 10.92 6.45
C GLY A 83 -9.30 11.53 6.60
N GLU A 84 -9.72 11.61 7.80
CA GLU A 84 -11.04 12.07 8.14
C GLU A 84 -11.03 13.55 8.41
N ASN A 85 -12.03 14.22 8.02
CA ASN A 85 -12.15 15.62 8.41
C ASN A 85 -13.55 15.99 8.74
#